data_dea70fd7d6d4c87da77347af40bdb995
#
_entry.id   dea70fd7d6d4c87da77347af40bdb995
#
_cell.length_a   1.000
_cell.length_b   1.000
_cell.length_c   1.000
_cell.angle_alpha   90.00
_cell.angle_beta   90.00
_cell.angle_gamma   90.00
#
_symmetry.space_group_name_H-M   'P 1'
#
loop_
_entity.id
_entity.type
_entity.pdbx_description
1 polymer ?
#
loop_
_entity_poly.entity_id
_entity_poly.type
_entity_poly.pdbx_seq_one_letter_code
_entity_poly.pdbx_strand_id
1 'polypeptide(L)'
;MKIVKYKNTEHHEIWDNYVKTSNNGTIFHQRKFLSYHKDRNFDDSSLIFYEKNTIKALFSGAVIDKKLISHPGASFGGFVYNDMTFQASRDLIALLIEFCKKNGLNEITIIPTPFVYYNTYNEAMEYSLFHMGFQIKEYYISSFVD
;
A
#
# COMPACT_ATOMS: atom_id res chain seq x y z
N MET A 1 12.62 1.21 11.57
CA MET A 1 11.32 1.70 11.05
C MET A 1 10.19 1.38 12.02
N LYS A 2 9.06 2.08 11.97
CA LYS A 2 7.84 1.82 12.76
C LYS A 2 6.59 1.95 11.88
N ILE A 3 5.54 1.22 12.23
CA ILE A 3 4.21 1.34 11.60
C ILE A 3 3.28 2.15 12.50
N VAL A 4 2.49 3.00 11.89
CA VAL A 4 1.38 3.72 12.53
C VAL A 4 0.11 3.46 11.70
N LYS A 5 -0.99 3.07 12.36
CA LYS A 5 -2.30 2.95 11.70
C LYS A 5 -2.80 4.35 11.33
N TYR A 6 -3.30 4.51 10.11
CA TYR A 6 -3.88 5.77 9.66
C TYR A 6 -5.05 6.19 10.55
N LYS A 7 -5.11 7.49 10.85
CA LYS A 7 -6.24 8.14 11.53
C LYS A 7 -6.59 9.42 10.79
N ASN A 8 -7.84 9.56 10.41
CA ASN A 8 -8.30 10.66 9.56
C ASN A 8 -8.01 12.05 10.16
N THR A 9 -8.21 12.20 11.46
CA THR A 9 -8.02 13.49 12.18
C THR A 9 -6.55 13.93 12.27
N GLU A 10 -5.61 13.00 12.19
CA GLU A 10 -4.18 13.26 12.42
C GLU A 10 -3.36 13.19 11.13
N HIS A 11 -3.76 12.35 10.16
CA HIS A 11 -2.89 11.94 9.07
C HIS A 11 -3.40 12.30 7.67
N HIS A 12 -4.60 12.88 7.53
CA HIS A 12 -5.21 13.10 6.20
C HIS A 12 -4.33 13.95 5.28
N GLU A 13 -3.86 15.09 5.76
CA GLU A 13 -3.07 16.02 4.95
C GLU A 13 -1.70 15.44 4.58
N ILE A 14 -0.99 14.88 5.57
CA ILE A 14 0.33 14.30 5.34
C ILE A 14 0.27 13.08 4.42
N TRP A 15 -0.81 12.29 4.49
CA TRP A 15 -1.08 11.17 3.60
C TRP A 15 -1.21 11.62 2.15
N ASP A 16 -2.15 12.53 1.88
CA ASP A 16 -2.44 12.99 0.52
C ASP A 16 -1.26 13.76 -0.09
N ASN A 17 -0.50 14.52 0.72
CA ASN A 17 0.73 15.17 0.27
C ASN A 17 1.80 14.14 -0.12
N TYR A 18 1.97 13.08 0.67
CA TYR A 18 2.91 12.02 0.33
C TYR A 18 2.50 11.30 -0.96
N VAL A 19 1.21 10.95 -1.12
CA VAL A 19 0.70 10.32 -2.35
C VAL A 19 1.02 11.15 -3.57
N LYS A 20 0.79 12.48 -3.53
CA LYS A 20 1.03 13.38 -4.67
C LYS A 20 2.49 13.48 -5.09
N THR A 21 3.42 13.29 -4.16
CA THR A 21 4.87 13.43 -4.40
C THR A 21 5.59 12.09 -4.53
N SER A 22 4.89 11.00 -4.39
CA SER A 22 5.47 9.65 -4.45
C SER A 22 5.67 9.17 -5.89
N ASN A 23 6.47 8.10 -6.03
CA ASN A 23 6.79 7.53 -7.33
C ASN A 23 5.59 6.83 -7.99
N ASN A 24 4.75 6.16 -7.20
CA ASN A 24 3.66 5.32 -7.69
C ASN A 24 2.28 5.68 -7.11
N GLY A 25 2.19 6.85 -6.48
CA GLY A 25 0.92 7.36 -5.94
C GLY A 25 -0.03 7.81 -7.03
N THR A 26 -1.31 7.48 -6.88
CA THR A 26 -2.37 7.85 -7.82
C THR A 26 -3.59 8.35 -7.07
N ILE A 27 -4.61 8.77 -7.81
CA ILE A 27 -5.91 9.16 -7.24
C ILE A 27 -6.52 8.04 -6.37
N PHE A 28 -6.28 6.78 -6.70
CA PHE A 28 -6.80 5.63 -5.96
C PHE A 28 -6.22 5.48 -4.55
N HIS A 29 -5.11 6.16 -4.25
CA HIS A 29 -4.49 6.18 -2.93
C HIS A 29 -4.87 7.42 -2.11
N GLN A 30 -5.51 8.43 -2.71
CA GLN A 30 -5.91 9.64 -1.99
C GLN A 30 -7.08 9.38 -1.06
N ARG A 31 -7.07 10.00 0.11
CA ARG A 31 -8.09 9.78 1.15
C ARG A 31 -9.50 10.13 0.72
N LYS A 32 -9.65 11.16 -0.12
CA LYS A 32 -10.95 11.51 -0.71
C LYS A 32 -11.54 10.37 -1.52
N PHE A 33 -10.72 9.67 -2.33
CA PHE A 33 -11.16 8.52 -3.11
C PHE A 33 -11.45 7.32 -2.20
N LEU A 34 -10.55 6.98 -1.29
CA LEU A 34 -10.71 5.85 -0.38
C LEU A 34 -11.94 6.00 0.54
N SER A 35 -12.30 7.24 0.92
CA SER A 35 -13.48 7.52 1.74
C SER A 35 -14.81 7.51 0.98
N TYR A 36 -14.79 7.45 -0.35
CA TYR A 36 -16.02 7.44 -1.16
C TYR A 36 -16.89 6.20 -0.93
N HIS A 37 -16.30 5.10 -0.50
CA HIS A 37 -16.97 3.82 -0.27
C HIS A 37 -17.45 3.64 1.18
N LYS A 38 -17.97 4.70 1.81
CA LYS A 38 -18.41 4.68 3.22
C LYS A 38 -19.49 3.64 3.55
N ASP A 39 -20.25 3.21 2.55
CA ASP A 39 -21.35 2.24 2.72
C ASP A 39 -20.90 0.77 2.61
N ARG A 40 -19.60 0.50 2.47
CA ARG A 40 -19.06 -0.86 2.40
C ARG A 40 -18.55 -1.31 3.76
N ASN A 41 -18.92 -2.54 4.14
CA ASN A 41 -18.52 -3.18 5.39
C ASN A 41 -17.05 -3.63 5.34
N PHE A 42 -16.09 -2.71 5.37
CA PHE A 42 -14.69 -3.03 5.60
C PHE A 42 -14.03 -2.04 6.56
N ASP A 43 -13.10 -2.52 7.37
CA ASP A 43 -12.31 -1.69 8.27
C ASP A 43 -11.08 -1.13 7.54
N ASP A 44 -11.05 0.18 7.33
CA ASP A 44 -9.87 0.87 6.80
C ASP A 44 -8.67 0.62 7.74
N SER A 45 -7.74 -0.16 7.27
CA SER A 45 -6.52 -0.53 7.97
C SER A 45 -5.27 -0.03 7.24
N SER A 46 -5.39 1.15 6.64
CA SER A 46 -4.27 1.84 5.99
C SER A 46 -3.16 2.16 7.00
N LEU A 47 -1.92 2.06 6.55
CA LEU A 47 -0.72 2.12 7.39
C LEU A 47 0.25 3.17 6.87
N ILE A 48 0.98 3.80 7.81
CA ILE A 48 2.07 4.73 7.53
C ILE A 48 3.36 4.12 8.09
N PHE A 49 4.36 4.01 7.25
CA PHE A 49 5.69 3.52 7.63
C PHE A 49 6.64 4.70 7.83
N TYR A 50 7.17 4.81 9.03
CA TYR A 50 8.12 5.85 9.39
C TYR A 50 9.52 5.28 9.60
N GLU A 51 10.52 5.99 9.11
CA GLU A 51 11.88 5.86 9.56
C GLU A 51 12.29 7.14 10.27
N LYS A 52 12.59 7.03 11.58
CA LYS A 52 12.70 8.21 12.46
C LYS A 52 11.39 9.01 12.40
N ASN A 53 11.42 10.23 11.87
CA ASN A 53 10.25 11.11 11.72
C ASN A 53 9.83 11.32 10.24
N THR A 54 10.41 10.56 9.31
CA THR A 54 10.14 10.69 7.87
C THR A 54 9.26 9.54 7.41
N ILE A 55 8.24 9.83 6.61
CA ILE A 55 7.43 8.81 5.95
C ILE A 55 8.29 8.14 4.87
N LYS A 56 8.40 6.83 4.91
CA LYS A 56 9.08 6.02 3.91
C LYS A 56 8.14 5.38 2.91
N ALA A 57 6.97 4.97 3.39
CA ALA A 57 5.93 4.40 2.56
C ALA A 57 4.57 4.55 3.22
N LEU A 58 3.52 4.45 2.42
CA LEU A 58 2.15 4.23 2.86
C LEU A 58 1.72 2.84 2.40
N PHE A 59 0.71 2.31 3.04
CA PHE A 59 -0.01 1.12 2.58
C PHE A 59 -1.51 1.40 2.65
N SER A 60 -2.16 1.54 1.50
CA SER A 60 -3.61 1.63 1.45
C SER A 60 -4.21 0.25 1.49
N GLY A 61 -4.93 -0.05 2.57
CA GLY A 61 -5.49 -1.37 2.80
C GLY A 61 -6.69 -1.35 3.74
N ALA A 62 -7.46 -2.43 3.68
CA ALA A 62 -8.57 -2.67 4.58
C ALA A 62 -8.56 -4.11 5.08
N VAL A 63 -9.21 -4.35 6.20
CA VAL A 63 -9.37 -5.70 6.76
C VAL A 63 -10.78 -6.21 6.48
N ILE A 64 -10.84 -7.40 5.89
CA ILE A 64 -12.07 -8.17 5.66
C ILE A 64 -11.77 -9.62 6.06
N ASP A 65 -12.58 -10.20 6.92
CA ASP A 65 -12.47 -11.62 7.33
C ASP A 65 -11.05 -12.04 7.74
N LYS A 66 -10.39 -11.24 8.57
CA LYS A 66 -8.99 -11.44 9.02
C LYS A 66 -7.95 -11.46 7.89
N LYS A 67 -8.26 -10.83 6.76
CA LYS A 67 -7.34 -10.64 5.65
C LYS A 67 -7.06 -9.16 5.48
N LEU A 68 -5.79 -8.79 5.31
CA LEU A 68 -5.42 -7.46 4.88
C LEU A 68 -5.42 -7.42 3.35
N ILE A 69 -6.27 -6.59 2.78
CA ILE A 69 -6.45 -6.48 1.32
C ILE A 69 -6.10 -5.05 0.93
N SER A 70 -5.32 -4.88 -0.15
CA SER A 70 -5.15 -3.57 -0.77
C SER A 70 -6.53 -2.98 -1.08
N HIS A 71 -6.74 -1.70 -0.88
CA HIS A 71 -8.04 -1.12 -0.52
C HIS A 71 -9.20 -1.56 -1.43
N PRO A 72 -10.23 -2.25 -0.89
CA PRO A 72 -11.38 -2.70 -1.67
C PRO A 72 -12.13 -1.52 -2.29
N GLY A 73 -12.52 -1.65 -3.55
CA GLY A 73 -13.20 -0.60 -4.30
C GLY A 73 -12.26 0.37 -5.02
N ALA A 74 -10.96 0.30 -4.80
CA ALA A 74 -9.96 0.92 -5.63
C ALA A 74 -9.44 -0.09 -6.68
N SER A 75 -9.03 0.40 -7.85
CA SER A 75 -8.48 -0.47 -8.91
C SER A 75 -7.17 -1.11 -8.48
N PHE A 76 -6.39 -0.41 -7.69
CA PHE A 76 -5.15 -0.88 -7.07
C PHE A 76 -4.90 -0.09 -5.78
N GLY A 77 -3.99 -0.61 -4.97
CA GLY A 77 -3.65 -0.04 -3.67
C GLY A 77 -2.33 -0.64 -3.18
N GLY A 78 -2.23 -0.90 -1.87
CA GLY A 78 -1.01 -1.45 -1.29
C GLY A 78 0.05 -0.38 -1.04
N PHE A 79 1.31 -0.69 -1.35
CA PHE A 79 2.42 0.21 -1.06
C PHE A 79 2.50 1.42 -1.99
N VAL A 80 2.60 2.60 -1.39
CA VAL A 80 2.92 3.87 -2.04
C VAL A 80 4.26 4.36 -1.50
N TYR A 81 5.22 4.63 -2.38
CA TYR A 81 6.60 4.93 -2.00
C TYR A 81 7.30 5.82 -3.03
N ASN A 82 8.43 6.38 -2.63
CA ASN A 82 9.38 7.05 -3.51
C ASN A 82 10.43 6.06 -4.01
N ASP A 83 11.67 6.50 -4.21
CA ASP A 83 12.76 5.60 -4.57
C ASP A 83 12.99 4.55 -3.48
N MET A 84 13.09 3.28 -3.88
CA MET A 84 13.13 2.15 -2.97
C MET A 84 14.22 1.17 -3.38
N THR A 85 15.09 0.85 -2.43
CA THR A 85 16.07 -0.23 -2.62
C THR A 85 15.45 -1.58 -2.27
N PHE A 86 16.04 -2.66 -2.76
CA PHE A 86 15.63 -4.03 -2.42
C PHE A 86 15.61 -4.26 -0.89
N GLN A 87 16.66 -3.81 -0.17
CA GLN A 87 16.70 -3.97 1.29
C GLN A 87 15.58 -3.20 1.99
N ALA A 88 15.35 -1.94 1.60
CA ALA A 88 14.27 -1.13 2.19
C ALA A 88 12.89 -1.72 1.92
N SER A 89 12.66 -2.26 0.72
CA SER A 89 11.41 -2.96 0.37
C SER A 89 11.19 -4.19 1.24
N ARG A 90 12.24 -5.01 1.42
CA ARG A 90 12.17 -6.18 2.30
C ARG A 90 11.83 -5.80 3.75
N ASP A 91 12.46 -4.75 4.26
CA ASP A 91 12.22 -4.28 5.63
C ASP A 91 10.78 -3.80 5.81
N LEU A 92 10.21 -3.10 4.83
CA LEU A 92 8.80 -2.69 4.83
C LEU A 92 7.85 -3.89 4.80
N ILE A 93 8.12 -4.88 3.94
CA ILE A 93 7.30 -6.09 3.82
C ILE A 93 7.38 -6.92 5.11
N ALA A 94 8.56 -7.07 5.69
CA ALA A 94 8.74 -7.77 6.95
C ALA A 94 7.92 -7.13 8.09
N LEU A 95 7.95 -5.79 8.19
CA LEU A 95 7.14 -5.05 9.15
C LEU A 95 5.64 -5.22 8.90
N LEU A 96 5.20 -5.23 7.64
CA LEU A 96 3.78 -5.48 7.30
C LEU A 96 3.35 -6.88 7.74
N ILE A 97 4.16 -7.89 7.46
CA ILE A 97 3.90 -9.29 7.89
C ILE A 97 3.83 -9.37 9.42
N GLU A 98 4.77 -8.74 10.13
CA GLU A 98 4.76 -8.71 11.59
C GLU A 98 3.51 -8.01 12.14
N PHE A 99 3.11 -6.87 11.55
CA PHE A 99 1.88 -6.19 11.90
C PHE A 99 0.66 -7.09 11.72
N CYS A 100 0.55 -7.79 10.59
CA CYS A 100 -0.55 -8.71 10.33
C CYS A 100 -0.60 -9.85 11.36
N LYS A 101 0.54 -10.48 11.66
CA LYS A 101 0.63 -11.54 12.68
C LYS A 101 0.19 -11.07 14.07
N LYS A 102 0.65 -9.88 14.50
CA LYS A 102 0.27 -9.29 15.79
C LYS A 102 -1.22 -8.98 15.90
N ASN A 103 -1.88 -8.69 14.78
CA ASN A 103 -3.31 -8.36 14.72
C ASN A 103 -4.19 -9.57 14.34
N GLY A 104 -3.63 -10.78 14.31
CA GLY A 104 -4.39 -12.02 14.02
C GLY A 104 -4.89 -12.10 12.58
N LEU A 105 -4.22 -11.40 11.65
CA LEU A 105 -4.52 -11.46 10.22
C LEU A 105 -3.73 -12.61 9.60
N ASN A 106 -4.38 -13.38 8.76
CA ASN A 106 -3.85 -14.64 8.22
C ASN A 106 -3.52 -14.61 6.73
N GLU A 107 -3.91 -13.55 6.03
CA GLU A 107 -3.65 -13.38 4.60
C GLU A 107 -3.38 -11.91 4.27
N ILE A 108 -2.50 -11.67 3.31
CA ILE A 108 -2.25 -10.34 2.73
C ILE A 108 -2.45 -10.46 1.22
N THR A 109 -3.37 -9.67 0.68
CA THR A 109 -3.59 -9.57 -0.77
C THR A 109 -3.25 -8.15 -1.23
N ILE A 110 -2.36 -8.03 -2.21
CA ILE A 110 -1.90 -6.76 -2.75
C ILE A 110 -2.22 -6.70 -4.25
N ILE A 111 -2.88 -5.64 -4.67
CA ILE A 111 -3.03 -5.27 -6.08
C ILE A 111 -2.16 -4.02 -6.28
N PRO A 112 -0.91 -4.16 -6.75
CA PRO A 112 0.01 -3.04 -6.84
C PRO A 112 -0.39 -2.07 -7.96
N THR A 113 0.10 -0.84 -7.86
CA THR A 113 -0.01 0.14 -8.95
C THR A 113 0.70 -0.39 -10.20
N PRO A 114 0.06 -0.41 -11.38
CA PRO A 114 0.72 -0.76 -12.63
C PRO A 114 1.88 0.18 -12.96
N PHE A 115 2.97 -0.35 -13.52
CA PHE A 115 4.18 0.42 -13.84
C PHE A 115 3.97 1.63 -14.75
N VAL A 116 2.93 1.61 -15.58
CA VAL A 116 2.57 2.75 -16.45
C VAL A 116 2.29 4.05 -15.68
N TYR A 117 1.95 3.93 -14.39
CA TYR A 117 1.69 5.09 -13.51
C TYR A 117 2.90 5.52 -12.68
N TYR A 118 4.05 4.84 -12.82
CA TYR A 118 5.25 5.21 -12.08
C TYR A 118 5.95 6.40 -12.73
N ASN A 119 6.42 7.34 -11.91
CA ASN A 119 7.27 8.44 -12.39
C ASN A 119 8.66 7.95 -12.80
N THR A 120 9.18 6.95 -12.07
CA THR A 120 10.45 6.31 -12.36
C THR A 120 10.30 4.80 -12.18
N TYR A 121 10.71 4.03 -13.19
CA TYR A 121 10.61 2.58 -13.16
C TYR A 121 11.49 1.99 -12.06
N ASN A 122 10.88 1.16 -11.20
CA ASN A 122 11.56 0.49 -10.08
C ASN A 122 10.80 -0.77 -9.68
N GLU A 123 11.42 -1.93 -9.84
CA GLU A 123 10.84 -3.25 -9.52
C GLU A 123 11.24 -3.78 -8.12
N ALA A 124 11.94 -2.96 -7.30
CA ALA A 124 12.47 -3.45 -6.03
C ALA A 124 11.37 -3.97 -5.08
N MET A 125 10.19 -3.35 -5.08
CA MET A 125 9.07 -3.77 -4.24
C MET A 125 8.49 -5.10 -4.71
N GLU A 126 8.19 -5.24 -6.00
CA GLU A 126 7.58 -6.44 -6.59
C GLU A 126 8.53 -7.64 -6.47
N TYR A 127 9.81 -7.44 -6.77
CA TYR A 127 10.84 -8.46 -6.57
C TYR A 127 10.95 -8.87 -5.10
N SER A 128 10.87 -7.89 -4.17
CA SER A 128 10.93 -8.17 -2.73
C SER A 128 9.71 -8.94 -2.24
N LEU A 129 8.52 -8.62 -2.73
CA LEU A 129 7.30 -9.39 -2.42
C LEU A 129 7.48 -10.86 -2.83
N PHE A 130 7.93 -11.11 -4.06
CA PHE A 130 8.20 -12.46 -4.53
C PHE A 130 9.26 -13.16 -3.67
N HIS A 131 10.37 -12.48 -3.38
CA HIS A 131 11.45 -13.00 -2.54
C HIS A 131 11.01 -13.32 -1.10
N MET A 132 10.01 -12.59 -0.57
CA MET A 132 9.42 -12.79 0.76
C MET A 132 8.29 -13.84 0.77
N GLY A 133 8.09 -14.56 -0.33
CA GLY A 133 7.14 -15.68 -0.43
C GLY A 133 5.73 -15.31 -0.86
N PHE A 134 5.49 -14.08 -1.32
CA PHE A 134 4.23 -13.75 -1.98
C PHE A 134 4.15 -14.46 -3.32
N GLN A 135 2.94 -14.91 -3.66
CA GLN A 135 2.66 -15.59 -4.93
C GLN A 135 1.68 -14.77 -5.75
N ILE A 136 1.82 -14.80 -7.05
CA ILE A 136 0.86 -14.21 -7.97
C ILE A 136 -0.41 -15.07 -7.93
N LYS A 137 -1.51 -14.44 -7.49
CA LYS A 137 -2.82 -15.08 -7.40
C LYS A 137 -3.58 -14.97 -8.71
N GLU A 138 -3.52 -13.81 -9.33
CA GLU A 138 -4.25 -13.47 -10.55
C GLU A 138 -3.38 -12.57 -11.43
N TYR A 139 -3.56 -12.67 -12.74
CA TYR A 139 -2.83 -11.88 -13.71
C TYR A 139 -3.81 -11.25 -14.70
N TYR A 140 -3.75 -9.93 -14.84
CA TYR A 140 -4.60 -9.19 -15.76
C TYR A 140 -3.74 -8.43 -16.78
N ILE A 141 -4.20 -8.37 -18.02
CA ILE A 141 -3.61 -7.52 -19.05
C ILE A 141 -4.39 -6.22 -19.09
N SER A 142 -3.70 -5.10 -18.97
CA SER A 142 -4.28 -3.77 -19.13
C SER A 142 -3.70 -3.13 -20.39
N SER A 143 -4.56 -2.44 -21.14
CA SER A 143 -4.16 -1.63 -22.28
C SER A 143 -4.35 -0.15 -21.94
N PHE A 144 -3.47 0.70 -22.44
CA PHE A 144 -3.61 2.15 -22.33
C PHE A 144 -3.37 2.78 -23.72
N VAL A 145 -3.87 3.97 -23.90
CA VAL A 145 -3.70 4.76 -25.13
C VAL A 145 -2.82 5.95 -24.79
N ASP A 146 -1.80 6.20 -25.59
CA ASP A 146 -0.91 7.37 -25.48
C ASP A 146 -1.64 8.67 -25.87
#